data_a7f70797f064820ff79b3ad2eba7e40b
#
_entry.id   a7f70797f064820ff79b3ad2eba7e40b
#
_cell.length_a   1.000
_cell.length_b   1.000
_cell.length_c   1.000
_cell.angle_alpha   90.00
_cell.angle_beta   90.00
_cell.angle_gamma   90.00
#
_symmetry.space_group_name_H-M   'P 1'
#
loop_
_entity.id
_entity.type
_entity.pdbx_description
1 polymer ?
#
loop_
_entity_poly.entity_id
_entity_poly.type
_entity_poly.pdbx_seq_one_letter_code
_entity_poly.pdbx_strand_id
1 'polypeptide(L)'
;MDEGKFIVLEGIDGAGTSTQGPLLVKYLFEKDKKNVVLLTREPTKLSPYGLELRRRLTGNLLPGEKIIDDPEYWSNLFISDRTWHVHNVVGPALRLGVQVVDDRYDLSTISYQSAQGREMDELIQKHLGLPVPDLTLLLDLPVEIAMQRAGKDSQRTKEYFDDHAFQEKVRTNYLVAAQKLNKSRNIVVIDSSRPIDEIAKEIQHEINKLYGYQ
;
A
#
# COMPACT_ATOMS: atom_id res chain seq x y z
N MET A 1 -5.00 -15.39 22.98
CA MET A 1 -4.87 -15.63 21.52
C MET A 1 -3.74 -14.70 21.08
N ASP A 2 -2.83 -15.21 20.26
CA ASP A 2 -1.77 -14.38 19.71
C ASP A 2 -2.39 -13.35 18.76
N GLU A 3 -1.81 -12.15 18.70
CA GLU A 3 -2.26 -11.13 17.75
C GLU A 3 -2.07 -11.60 16.30
N GLY A 4 -2.94 -11.15 15.40
CA GLY A 4 -2.80 -11.41 13.97
C GLY A 4 -1.55 -10.73 13.40
N LYS A 5 -1.06 -11.22 12.26
CA LYS A 5 0.03 -10.59 11.53
C LYS A 5 -0.49 -9.50 10.60
N PHE A 6 0.24 -8.39 10.54
CA PHE A 6 -0.03 -7.28 9.65
C PHE A 6 0.94 -7.29 8.47
N ILE A 7 0.43 -7.60 7.28
CA ILE A 7 1.18 -7.72 6.03
C ILE A 7 0.71 -6.63 5.07
N VAL A 8 1.63 -5.90 4.49
CA VAL A 8 1.33 -4.80 3.57
C VAL A 8 1.95 -5.06 2.20
N LEU A 9 1.19 -4.81 1.17
CA LEU A 9 1.63 -4.78 -0.22
C LEU A 9 1.77 -3.32 -0.68
N GLU A 10 2.92 -2.94 -1.17
CA GLU A 10 3.24 -1.59 -1.62
C GLU A 10 3.80 -1.58 -3.05
N GLY A 11 3.73 -0.45 -3.71
CA GLY A 11 4.29 -0.24 -5.04
C GLY A 11 3.59 0.89 -5.80
N ILE A 12 4.12 1.26 -6.95
CA ILE A 12 3.48 2.22 -7.86
C ILE A 12 2.21 1.62 -8.49
N ASP A 13 1.39 2.45 -9.11
CA ASP A 13 0.21 1.97 -9.84
C ASP A 13 0.60 1.05 -10.99
N GLY A 14 -0.06 -0.10 -11.08
CA GLY A 14 0.31 -1.15 -12.02
C GLY A 14 1.36 -2.14 -11.52
N ALA A 15 1.92 -1.96 -10.31
CA ALA A 15 2.87 -2.90 -9.71
C ALA A 15 2.27 -4.28 -9.41
N GLY A 16 0.94 -4.38 -9.28
CA GLY A 16 0.25 -5.64 -9.11
C GLY A 16 -0.20 -5.96 -7.68
N THR A 17 -0.19 -4.99 -6.77
CA THR A 17 -0.64 -5.16 -5.38
C THR A 17 -2.06 -5.73 -5.29
N SER A 18 -2.99 -5.20 -6.11
CA SER A 18 -4.38 -5.65 -6.19
C SER A 18 -4.56 -7.06 -6.78
N THR A 19 -3.57 -7.58 -7.51
CA THR A 19 -3.53 -8.95 -8.02
C THR A 19 -2.94 -9.91 -6.98
N GLN A 20 -1.84 -9.51 -6.36
CA GLN A 20 -1.13 -10.34 -5.40
C GLN A 20 -1.84 -10.44 -4.04
N GLY A 21 -2.58 -9.40 -3.63
CA GLY A 21 -3.33 -9.43 -2.37
C GLY A 21 -4.31 -10.60 -2.26
N PRO A 22 -5.26 -10.80 -3.19
CA PRO A 22 -6.15 -11.95 -3.19
C PRO A 22 -5.44 -13.31 -3.27
N LEU A 23 -4.33 -13.41 -4.03
CA LEU A 23 -3.53 -14.63 -4.10
C LEU A 23 -2.86 -14.95 -2.76
N LEU A 24 -2.38 -13.93 -2.05
CA LEU A 24 -1.82 -14.08 -0.72
C LEU A 24 -2.88 -14.51 0.30
N VAL A 25 -4.07 -13.91 0.28
CA VAL A 25 -5.19 -14.33 1.15
C VAL A 25 -5.53 -15.81 0.93
N LYS A 26 -5.66 -16.21 -0.32
CA LYS A 26 -5.88 -17.63 -0.68
C LYS A 26 -4.79 -18.51 -0.12
N TYR A 27 -3.52 -18.14 -0.28
CA TYR A 27 -2.38 -18.88 0.20
C TYR A 27 -2.39 -19.05 1.73
N LEU A 28 -2.58 -17.96 2.48
CA LEU A 28 -2.65 -18.02 3.94
C LEU A 28 -3.75 -18.94 4.44
N PHE A 29 -4.93 -18.92 3.81
CA PHE A 29 -6.03 -19.82 4.14
C PHE A 29 -5.74 -21.28 3.77
N GLU A 30 -5.01 -21.54 2.66
CA GLU A 30 -4.65 -22.88 2.24
C GLU A 30 -3.58 -23.51 3.16
N LYS A 31 -2.66 -22.71 3.68
CA LYS A 31 -1.62 -23.14 4.63
C LYS A 31 -2.19 -23.54 5.99
N ASP A 32 -3.13 -22.77 6.49
CA ASP A 32 -3.86 -23.11 7.71
C ASP A 32 -5.32 -22.68 7.58
N LYS A 33 -6.22 -23.67 7.56
CA LYS A 33 -7.68 -23.47 7.45
C LYS A 33 -8.28 -22.74 8.67
N LYS A 34 -7.54 -22.58 9.77
CA LYS A 34 -7.95 -21.81 10.94
C LYS A 34 -7.65 -20.31 10.77
N ASN A 35 -6.82 -19.93 9.81
CA ASN A 35 -6.54 -18.52 9.54
C ASN A 35 -7.83 -17.79 9.14
N VAL A 36 -8.15 -16.76 9.87
CA VAL A 36 -9.09 -15.73 9.42
C VAL A 36 -8.24 -14.63 8.80
N VAL A 37 -8.51 -14.26 7.56
CA VAL A 37 -7.71 -13.28 6.82
C VAL A 37 -8.61 -12.15 6.35
N LEU A 38 -8.25 -10.93 6.67
CA LEU A 38 -8.88 -9.71 6.18
C LEU A 38 -8.00 -9.12 5.07
N LEU A 39 -8.57 -8.96 3.88
CA LEU A 39 -7.98 -8.14 2.81
C LEU A 39 -8.61 -6.75 2.85
N THR A 40 -7.79 -5.75 3.00
CA THR A 40 -8.22 -4.36 3.02
C THR A 40 -7.34 -3.49 2.11
N ARG A 41 -7.64 -2.20 2.01
CA ARG A 41 -6.96 -1.29 1.07
C ARG A 41 -7.05 0.15 1.53
N GLU A 42 -5.98 0.92 1.27
CA GLU A 42 -5.98 2.37 1.35
C GLU A 42 -5.84 3.05 -0.04
N PRO A 43 -6.47 4.23 -0.28
CA PRO A 43 -7.47 4.87 0.58
C PRO A 43 -8.69 3.99 0.78
N THR A 44 -9.20 3.93 2.02
CA THR A 44 -10.37 3.12 2.34
C THR A 44 -11.66 3.71 1.75
N LYS A 45 -12.66 2.85 1.52
CA LYS A 45 -14.02 3.29 1.14
C LYS A 45 -14.94 3.47 2.36
N LEU A 46 -14.42 3.26 3.56
CA LEU A 46 -15.20 3.22 4.80
C LEU A 46 -15.12 4.53 5.58
N SER A 47 -14.03 5.27 5.47
CA SER A 47 -13.85 6.55 6.15
C SER A 47 -14.32 7.74 5.31
N PRO A 48 -14.74 8.85 5.93
CA PRO A 48 -15.03 10.09 5.22
C PRO A 48 -13.79 10.63 4.48
N TYR A 49 -12.60 10.45 5.04
CA TYR A 49 -11.33 10.88 4.45
C TYR A 49 -10.99 10.08 3.18
N GLY A 50 -11.15 8.76 3.23
CA GLY A 50 -10.90 7.88 2.09
C GLY A 50 -11.90 8.10 0.96
N LEU A 51 -13.18 8.38 1.27
CA LEU A 51 -14.18 8.76 0.27
C LEU A 51 -13.80 10.09 -0.41
N GLU A 52 -13.34 11.08 0.35
CA GLU A 52 -12.86 12.35 -0.19
C GLU A 52 -11.62 12.15 -1.06
N LEU A 53 -10.62 11.38 -0.59
CA LEU A 53 -9.43 11.03 -1.36
C LEU A 53 -9.80 10.45 -2.72
N ARG A 54 -10.62 9.40 -2.75
CA ARG A 54 -11.01 8.75 -4.01
C ARG A 54 -11.73 9.68 -4.96
N ARG A 55 -12.62 10.51 -4.44
CA ARG A 55 -13.35 11.50 -5.23
C ARG A 55 -12.40 12.50 -5.88
N ARG A 56 -11.45 13.04 -5.10
CA ARG A 56 -10.49 14.04 -5.57
C ARG A 56 -9.44 13.44 -6.51
N LEU A 57 -8.90 12.26 -6.20
CA LEU A 57 -7.92 11.57 -7.03
C LEU A 57 -8.47 11.28 -8.44
N THR A 58 -9.75 10.93 -8.54
CA THR A 58 -10.42 10.67 -9.83
C THR A 58 -10.97 11.93 -10.52
N GLY A 59 -10.70 13.12 -9.96
CA GLY A 59 -11.17 14.40 -10.52
C GLY A 59 -12.68 14.63 -10.39
N ASN A 60 -13.36 13.82 -9.57
CA ASN A 60 -14.81 13.95 -9.35
C ASN A 60 -15.10 15.03 -8.30
N LEU A 61 -14.91 16.31 -8.69
CA LEU A 61 -15.02 17.46 -7.81
C LEU A 61 -16.48 17.88 -7.62
N LEU A 62 -16.81 18.42 -6.43
CA LEU A 62 -18.11 19.01 -6.16
C LEU A 62 -18.21 20.40 -6.84
N PRO A 63 -19.45 20.90 -7.08
CA PRO A 63 -19.64 22.22 -7.66
C PRO A 63 -18.89 23.30 -6.88
N GLY A 64 -18.05 24.09 -7.56
CA GLY A 64 -17.23 25.15 -6.96
C GLY A 64 -15.90 24.70 -6.35
N GLU A 65 -15.63 23.40 -6.26
CA GLU A 65 -14.32 22.90 -5.83
C GLU A 65 -13.27 23.05 -6.94
N LYS A 66 -12.02 23.23 -6.52
CA LYS A 66 -10.85 23.23 -7.40
C LYS A 66 -9.93 22.05 -7.06
N ILE A 67 -9.11 21.64 -8.01
CA ILE A 67 -7.98 20.75 -7.77
C ILE A 67 -7.07 21.42 -6.73
N ILE A 68 -6.70 20.68 -5.72
CA ILE A 68 -5.80 21.14 -4.66
C ILE A 68 -4.40 20.68 -5.04
N ASP A 69 -3.53 21.64 -5.32
CA ASP A 69 -2.10 21.42 -5.55
C ASP A 69 -1.32 21.82 -4.29
N ASP A 70 -1.62 21.10 -3.20
CA ASP A 70 -0.98 21.30 -1.89
C ASP A 70 -0.55 19.94 -1.32
N PRO A 71 0.77 19.63 -1.31
CA PRO A 71 1.28 18.38 -0.77
C PRO A 71 0.98 18.16 0.71
N GLU A 72 0.83 19.23 1.49
CA GLU A 72 0.48 19.12 2.91
C GLU A 72 -0.96 18.68 3.09
N TYR A 73 -1.88 19.26 2.33
CA TYR A 73 -3.28 18.85 2.31
C TYR A 73 -3.40 17.36 1.99
N TRP A 74 -2.74 16.89 0.92
CA TRP A 74 -2.78 15.48 0.53
C TRP A 74 -2.20 14.58 1.61
N SER A 75 -1.02 14.91 2.16
CA SER A 75 -0.42 14.11 3.23
C SER A 75 -1.32 14.00 4.45
N ASN A 76 -1.92 15.11 4.89
CA ASN A 76 -2.81 15.13 6.05
C ASN A 76 -4.09 14.30 5.78
N LEU A 77 -4.64 14.36 4.58
CA LEU A 77 -5.84 13.60 4.23
C LEU A 77 -5.56 12.09 4.18
N PHE A 78 -4.44 11.66 3.58
CA PHE A 78 -4.00 10.25 3.59
C PHE A 78 -3.72 9.73 5.00
N ILE A 79 -3.05 10.53 5.84
CA ILE A 79 -2.77 10.13 7.23
C ILE A 79 -4.07 10.05 8.04
N SER A 80 -5.02 10.94 7.81
CA SER A 80 -6.32 10.89 8.48
C SER A 80 -7.12 9.64 8.10
N ASP A 81 -7.13 9.26 6.82
CA ASP A 81 -7.75 8.03 6.35
C ASP A 81 -7.10 6.79 6.99
N ARG A 82 -5.77 6.72 6.98
CA ARG A 82 -5.00 5.64 7.61
C ARG A 82 -5.24 5.55 9.10
N THR A 83 -5.21 6.66 9.82
CA THR A 83 -5.48 6.68 11.26
C THR A 83 -6.87 6.14 11.56
N TRP A 84 -7.86 6.55 10.79
CA TRP A 84 -9.22 6.03 10.92
C TRP A 84 -9.27 4.52 10.61
N HIS A 85 -8.63 4.10 9.52
CA HIS A 85 -8.58 2.70 9.07
C HIS A 85 -7.92 1.79 10.11
N VAL A 86 -6.77 2.21 10.62
CA VAL A 86 -6.07 1.48 11.70
C VAL A 86 -6.93 1.38 12.94
N HIS A 87 -7.56 2.47 13.37
CA HIS A 87 -8.34 2.47 14.60
C HIS A 87 -9.60 1.63 14.50
N ASN A 88 -10.30 1.65 13.36
CA ASN A 88 -11.63 1.07 13.21
C ASN A 88 -11.63 -0.31 12.52
N VAL A 89 -10.57 -0.67 11.81
CA VAL A 89 -10.53 -1.91 11.00
C VAL A 89 -9.30 -2.75 11.34
N VAL A 90 -8.09 -2.25 11.04
CA VAL A 90 -6.86 -3.04 11.15
C VAL A 90 -6.57 -3.45 12.59
N GLY A 91 -6.53 -2.49 13.52
CA GLY A 91 -6.19 -2.74 14.91
C GLY A 91 -7.18 -3.69 15.61
N PRO A 92 -8.51 -3.50 15.49
CA PRO A 92 -9.47 -4.46 16.00
C PRO A 92 -9.29 -5.88 15.44
N ALA A 93 -9.03 -6.01 14.12
CA ALA A 93 -8.81 -7.30 13.48
C ALA A 93 -7.57 -8.00 14.05
N LEU A 94 -6.44 -7.30 14.14
CA LEU A 94 -5.18 -7.84 14.68
C LEU A 94 -5.34 -8.34 16.11
N ARG A 95 -6.01 -7.56 16.99
CA ARG A 95 -6.28 -7.97 18.39
C ARG A 95 -7.14 -9.22 18.51
N LEU A 96 -7.95 -9.52 17.51
CA LEU A 96 -8.77 -10.74 17.45
C LEU A 96 -8.03 -11.93 16.82
N GLY A 97 -6.72 -11.80 16.50
CA GLY A 97 -5.94 -12.83 15.85
C GLY A 97 -6.18 -12.96 14.34
N VAL A 98 -6.89 -11.99 13.74
CA VAL A 98 -7.13 -11.96 12.28
C VAL A 98 -5.85 -11.52 11.56
N GLN A 99 -5.42 -12.29 10.55
CA GLN A 99 -4.34 -11.88 9.67
C GLN A 99 -4.82 -10.73 8.78
N VAL A 100 -4.10 -9.62 8.72
CA VAL A 100 -4.47 -8.47 7.89
C VAL A 100 -3.51 -8.36 6.72
N VAL A 101 -4.04 -8.37 5.50
CA VAL A 101 -3.34 -8.05 4.26
C VAL A 101 -3.88 -6.70 3.77
N ASP A 102 -3.01 -5.70 3.70
CA ASP A 102 -3.39 -4.35 3.27
C ASP A 102 -2.74 -3.99 1.93
N ASP A 103 -3.53 -3.54 0.98
CA ASP A 103 -3.07 -3.00 -0.30
C ASP A 103 -2.83 -1.50 -0.12
N ARG A 104 -1.59 -1.13 0.08
CA ARG A 104 -1.03 0.18 0.43
C ARG A 104 -1.15 0.55 1.91
N TYR A 105 -0.13 1.22 2.39
CA TYR A 105 -0.04 1.77 3.74
C TYR A 105 0.87 3.01 3.76
N ASP A 106 1.70 3.18 4.78
CA ASP A 106 2.48 4.39 5.02
C ASP A 106 3.57 4.67 3.97
N LEU A 107 4.20 3.65 3.38
CA LEU A 107 5.19 3.86 2.31
C LEU A 107 4.58 4.55 1.09
N SER A 108 3.29 4.29 0.78
CA SER A 108 2.58 5.01 -0.27
C SER A 108 2.57 6.53 0.00
N THR A 109 2.14 6.96 1.19
CA THR A 109 2.11 8.39 1.54
C THR A 109 3.52 8.98 1.56
N ILE A 110 4.49 8.29 2.17
CA ILE A 110 5.87 8.73 2.22
C ILE A 110 6.43 8.95 0.80
N SER A 111 6.20 8.02 -0.12
CA SER A 111 6.77 8.06 -1.48
C SER A 111 6.10 9.10 -2.37
N TYR A 112 4.75 9.14 -2.38
CA TYR A 112 3.98 10.06 -3.22
C TYR A 112 4.13 11.51 -2.77
N GLN A 113 4.07 11.80 -1.46
CA GLN A 113 4.16 13.17 -0.97
C GLN A 113 5.61 13.68 -1.01
N SER A 114 6.62 12.80 -0.88
CA SER A 114 8.02 13.19 -1.16
C SER A 114 8.23 13.51 -2.63
N ALA A 115 7.55 12.83 -3.57
CA ALA A 115 7.60 13.19 -4.98
C ALA A 115 6.98 14.57 -5.28
N GLN A 116 6.05 15.02 -4.41
CA GLN A 116 5.48 16.37 -4.43
C GLN A 116 6.35 17.41 -3.70
N GLY A 117 7.52 17.03 -3.15
CA GLY A 117 8.46 17.95 -2.50
C GLY A 117 8.35 18.04 -0.99
N ARG A 118 7.58 17.14 -0.32
CA ARG A 118 7.60 17.05 1.15
C ARG A 118 8.86 16.34 1.63
N GLU A 119 9.36 16.74 2.77
CA GLU A 119 10.51 16.09 3.40
C GLU A 119 10.15 14.68 3.88
N MET A 120 10.91 13.69 3.41
CA MET A 120 10.65 12.26 3.71
C MET A 120 10.69 11.97 5.21
N ASP A 121 11.63 12.56 5.93
CA ASP A 121 11.77 12.34 7.37
C ASP A 121 10.60 12.90 8.16
N GLU A 122 10.07 14.05 7.75
CA GLU A 122 8.85 14.61 8.33
C GLU A 122 7.65 13.67 8.11
N LEU A 123 7.51 13.13 6.90
CA LEU A 123 6.44 12.18 6.59
C LEU A 123 6.58 10.90 7.42
N ILE A 124 7.79 10.36 7.59
CA ILE A 124 8.04 9.22 8.46
C ILE A 124 7.63 9.53 9.90
N GLN A 125 8.00 10.70 10.43
CA GLN A 125 7.63 11.12 11.78
C GLN A 125 6.12 11.22 11.98
N LYS A 126 5.37 11.68 10.98
CA LYS A 126 3.90 11.77 11.02
C LYS A 126 3.21 10.39 11.14
N HIS A 127 3.91 9.31 10.83
CA HIS A 127 3.40 7.94 10.96
C HIS A 127 3.78 7.25 12.27
N LEU A 128 4.54 7.91 13.13
CA LEU A 128 4.88 7.36 14.45
C LEU A 128 3.61 7.15 15.29
N GLY A 129 3.56 6.01 15.98
CA GLY A 129 2.40 5.61 16.78
C GLY A 129 1.36 4.78 16.03
N LEU A 130 1.45 4.68 14.70
CA LEU A 130 0.68 3.71 13.93
C LEU A 130 1.35 2.33 13.97
N PRO A 131 0.60 1.23 13.82
CA PRO A 131 1.16 -0.12 13.77
C PRO A 131 2.23 -0.25 12.69
N VAL A 132 3.35 -0.84 13.05
CA VAL A 132 4.38 -1.23 12.08
C VAL A 132 4.02 -2.60 11.51
N PRO A 133 3.96 -2.76 10.17
CA PRO A 133 3.70 -4.06 9.58
C PRO A 133 4.74 -5.11 9.98
N ASP A 134 4.31 -6.36 10.24
CA ASP A 134 5.20 -7.50 10.44
C ASP A 134 6.02 -7.80 9.18
N LEU A 135 5.45 -7.50 8.01
CA LEU A 135 6.10 -7.61 6.70
C LEU A 135 5.51 -6.60 5.72
N THR A 136 6.37 -5.85 5.05
CA THR A 136 6.02 -5.02 3.90
C THR A 136 6.65 -5.62 2.64
N LEU A 137 5.83 -5.90 1.65
CA LEU A 137 6.23 -6.41 0.34
C LEU A 137 6.15 -5.27 -0.67
N LEU A 138 7.29 -4.67 -1.00
CA LEU A 138 7.38 -3.62 -2.01
C LEU A 138 7.55 -4.23 -3.38
N LEU A 139 6.49 -4.18 -4.19
CA LEU A 139 6.48 -4.63 -5.57
C LEU A 139 7.11 -3.55 -6.45
N ASP A 140 8.40 -3.72 -6.79
CA ASP A 140 9.12 -2.79 -7.65
C ASP A 140 9.01 -3.19 -9.11
N LEU A 141 8.81 -2.16 -9.97
CA LEU A 141 8.71 -2.39 -11.40
C LEU A 141 9.01 -1.09 -12.15
N PRO A 142 9.67 -1.17 -13.35
CA PRO A 142 9.85 -0.01 -14.21
C PRO A 142 8.53 0.68 -14.57
N VAL A 143 8.52 2.01 -14.52
CA VAL A 143 7.31 2.81 -14.72
C VAL A 143 6.67 2.56 -16.09
N GLU A 144 7.48 2.33 -17.13
CA GLU A 144 7.01 1.99 -18.48
C GLU A 144 6.12 0.74 -18.47
N ILE A 145 6.54 -0.29 -17.73
CA ILE A 145 5.77 -1.55 -17.62
C ILE A 145 4.52 -1.32 -16.77
N ALA A 146 4.64 -0.55 -15.70
CA ALA A 146 3.53 -0.20 -14.83
C ALA A 146 2.42 0.53 -15.60
N MET A 147 2.78 1.54 -16.37
CA MET A 147 1.85 2.31 -17.20
C MET A 147 1.22 1.46 -18.32
N GLN A 148 1.98 0.56 -18.93
CA GLN A 148 1.43 -0.38 -19.92
C GLN A 148 0.38 -1.32 -19.30
N ARG A 149 0.61 -1.79 -18.06
CA ARG A 149 -0.34 -2.63 -17.33
C ARG A 149 -1.58 -1.83 -16.94
N ALA A 150 -1.38 -0.64 -16.39
CA ALA A 150 -2.47 0.27 -16.01
C ALA A 150 -3.33 0.69 -17.21
N GLY A 151 -2.72 0.96 -18.37
CA GLY A 151 -3.43 1.32 -19.60
C GLY A 151 -4.24 0.19 -20.23
N LYS A 152 -3.97 -1.07 -19.87
CA LYS A 152 -4.76 -2.25 -20.31
C LYS A 152 -5.97 -2.52 -19.42
N ASP A 153 -6.03 -1.94 -18.24
CA ASP A 153 -7.17 -2.07 -17.35
C ASP A 153 -8.28 -1.10 -17.77
N SER A 154 -9.25 -1.62 -18.52
CA SER A 154 -10.40 -0.86 -19.03
C SER A 154 -11.31 -0.32 -17.92
N GLN A 155 -11.17 -0.78 -16.68
CA GLN A 155 -11.96 -0.32 -15.52
C GLN A 155 -11.23 0.76 -14.72
N ARG A 156 -9.96 1.02 -15.02
CA ARG A 156 -9.17 2.02 -14.31
C ARG A 156 -9.51 3.42 -14.77
N THR A 157 -9.88 4.28 -13.82
CA THR A 157 -10.01 5.73 -14.04
C THR A 157 -8.63 6.36 -13.91
N LYS A 158 -8.29 7.30 -14.82
CA LYS A 158 -7.07 8.10 -14.71
C LYS A 158 -7.12 8.91 -13.42
N GLU A 159 -6.04 8.84 -12.65
CA GLU A 159 -5.92 9.55 -11.37
C GLU A 159 -4.96 10.75 -11.47
N TYR A 160 -5.02 11.61 -10.47
CA TYR A 160 -4.24 12.87 -10.39
C TYR A 160 -2.72 12.63 -10.49
N PHE A 161 -2.23 11.50 -10.00
CA PHE A 161 -0.81 11.18 -9.94
C PHE A 161 -0.30 10.31 -11.10
N ASP A 162 -1.03 10.17 -12.19
CA ASP A 162 -0.69 9.25 -13.32
C ASP A 162 0.36 9.80 -14.32
N ASP A 163 1.06 10.88 -13.99
CA ASP A 163 2.13 11.41 -14.85
C ASP A 163 3.39 10.52 -14.77
N HIS A 164 4.00 10.22 -15.94
CA HIS A 164 5.17 9.33 -16.02
C HIS A 164 6.36 9.84 -15.20
N ALA A 165 6.74 11.12 -15.37
CA ALA A 165 7.88 11.68 -14.67
C ALA A 165 7.64 11.76 -13.16
N PHE A 166 6.39 11.95 -12.76
CA PHE A 166 6.00 11.87 -11.36
C PHE A 166 6.12 10.45 -10.82
N GLN A 167 5.64 9.43 -11.53
CA GLN A 167 5.74 8.03 -11.12
C GLN A 167 7.19 7.54 -11.00
N GLU A 168 8.12 8.04 -11.84
CA GLU A 168 9.56 7.77 -11.67
C GLU A 168 10.11 8.30 -10.36
N LYS A 169 9.70 9.50 -9.94
CA LYS A 169 10.06 10.05 -8.63
C LYS A 169 9.46 9.21 -7.51
N VAL A 170 8.19 8.82 -7.64
CA VAL A 170 7.50 7.97 -6.64
C VAL A 170 8.21 6.64 -6.49
N ARG A 171 8.53 5.95 -7.59
CA ARG A 171 9.28 4.70 -7.56
C ARG A 171 10.64 4.86 -6.85
N THR A 172 11.39 5.89 -7.22
CA THR A 172 12.66 6.20 -6.57
C THR A 172 12.49 6.41 -5.07
N ASN A 173 11.47 7.16 -4.66
CA ASN A 173 11.18 7.41 -3.26
C ASN A 173 10.77 6.16 -2.49
N TYR A 174 10.04 5.22 -3.10
CA TYR A 174 9.74 3.92 -2.50
C TYR A 174 11.02 3.15 -2.16
N LEU A 175 11.96 3.08 -3.08
CA LEU A 175 13.23 2.38 -2.86
C LEU A 175 14.08 3.07 -1.78
N VAL A 176 14.14 4.41 -1.79
CA VAL A 176 14.83 5.20 -0.77
C VAL A 176 14.19 5.01 0.61
N ALA A 177 12.86 5.10 0.70
CA ALA A 177 12.12 4.90 1.94
C ALA A 177 12.29 3.48 2.48
N ALA A 178 12.21 2.46 1.61
CA ALA A 178 12.45 1.08 1.98
C ALA A 178 13.87 0.88 2.54
N GLN A 179 14.90 1.38 1.88
CA GLN A 179 16.28 1.30 2.36
C GLN A 179 16.46 2.00 3.70
N LYS A 180 15.86 3.19 3.86
CA LYS A 180 15.95 3.98 5.09
C LYS A 180 15.30 3.30 6.28
N LEU A 181 14.14 2.68 6.07
CA LEU A 181 13.32 2.05 7.11
C LEU A 181 13.69 0.59 7.38
N ASN A 182 14.40 -0.09 6.49
CA ASN A 182 14.72 -1.52 6.62
C ASN A 182 15.56 -1.88 7.86
N LYS A 183 16.19 -0.90 8.51
CA LYS A 183 16.90 -1.11 9.79
C LYS A 183 15.96 -1.35 10.98
N SER A 184 14.72 -0.90 10.89
CA SER A 184 13.70 -0.94 11.95
C SER A 184 12.42 -1.68 11.54
N ARG A 185 12.30 -2.07 10.27
CA ARG A 185 11.11 -2.72 9.69
C ARG A 185 11.53 -3.87 8.79
N ASN A 186 10.67 -4.86 8.65
CA ASN A 186 10.85 -5.96 7.72
C ASN A 186 10.25 -5.59 6.36
N ILE A 187 11.07 -5.04 5.46
CA ILE A 187 10.66 -4.62 4.11
C ILE A 187 11.41 -5.44 3.08
N VAL A 188 10.68 -6.16 2.25
CA VAL A 188 11.23 -6.96 1.15
C VAL A 188 10.85 -6.34 -0.17
N VAL A 189 11.84 -6.05 -1.01
CA VAL A 189 11.63 -5.54 -2.37
C VAL A 189 11.57 -6.74 -3.32
N ILE A 190 10.48 -6.83 -4.08
CA ILE A 190 10.21 -7.92 -5.03
C ILE A 190 10.14 -7.34 -6.44
N ASP A 191 10.94 -7.89 -7.36
CA ASP A 191 10.82 -7.58 -8.78
C ASP A 191 9.47 -8.05 -9.32
N SER A 192 8.58 -7.09 -9.56
CA SER A 192 7.24 -7.37 -10.08
C SER A 192 7.12 -7.24 -11.61
N SER A 193 8.24 -7.14 -12.33
CA SER A 193 8.25 -7.22 -13.80
C SER A 193 7.97 -8.63 -14.34
N ARG A 194 8.15 -9.63 -13.51
CA ARG A 194 8.00 -11.06 -13.79
C ARG A 194 6.52 -11.50 -13.91
N PRO A 195 6.26 -12.75 -14.37
CA PRO A 195 4.93 -13.35 -14.38
C PRO A 195 4.27 -13.38 -13.00
N ILE A 196 2.93 -13.26 -12.97
CA ILE A 196 2.13 -13.21 -11.74
C ILE A 196 2.45 -14.37 -10.77
N ASP A 197 2.57 -15.59 -11.33
CA ASP A 197 2.81 -16.79 -10.53
C ASP A 197 4.22 -16.85 -9.92
N GLU A 198 5.21 -16.24 -10.58
CA GLU A 198 6.57 -16.17 -10.03
C GLU A 198 6.64 -15.17 -8.88
N ILE A 199 6.00 -14.02 -9.04
CA ILE A 199 5.85 -13.01 -7.98
C ILE A 199 5.12 -13.64 -6.79
N ALA A 200 4.01 -14.34 -7.04
CA ALA A 200 3.26 -15.02 -5.99
C ALA A 200 4.10 -16.04 -5.22
N LYS A 201 4.94 -16.81 -5.89
CA LYS A 201 5.85 -17.77 -5.25
C LYS A 201 6.90 -17.09 -4.36
N GLU A 202 7.44 -15.97 -4.79
CA GLU A 202 8.38 -15.20 -3.96
C GLU A 202 7.69 -14.60 -2.74
N ILE A 203 6.49 -14.03 -2.90
CA ILE A 203 5.66 -13.58 -1.79
C ILE A 203 5.41 -14.74 -0.81
N GLN A 204 5.01 -15.91 -1.30
CA GLN A 204 4.78 -17.10 -0.47
C GLN A 204 6.02 -17.52 0.30
N HIS A 205 7.20 -17.42 -0.31
CA HIS A 205 8.47 -17.69 0.35
C HIS A 205 8.71 -16.76 1.54
N GLU A 206 8.49 -15.46 1.38
CA GLU A 206 8.63 -14.48 2.47
C GLU A 206 7.57 -14.69 3.57
N ILE A 207 6.36 -15.06 3.19
CA ILE A 207 5.30 -15.44 4.13
C ILE A 207 5.71 -16.69 4.93
N ASN A 208 6.28 -17.72 4.28
CA ASN A 208 6.74 -18.90 4.99
C ASN A 208 7.81 -18.58 6.04
N LYS A 209 8.73 -17.66 5.73
CA LYS A 209 9.71 -17.17 6.71
C LYS A 209 9.02 -16.47 7.89
N LEU A 210 8.05 -15.59 7.60
CA LEU A 210 7.34 -14.82 8.63
C LEU A 210 6.57 -15.72 9.61
N TYR A 211 5.95 -16.79 9.10
CA TYR A 211 5.13 -17.71 9.89
C TYR A 211 5.88 -18.96 10.37
N GLY A 212 7.11 -19.19 9.91
CA GLY A 212 7.84 -20.42 10.18
C GLY A 212 7.22 -21.67 9.51
N TYR A 213 6.51 -21.48 8.39
CA TYR A 213 5.97 -22.61 7.63
C TYR A 213 7.08 -23.35 6.90
N GLN A 214 6.99 -24.70 6.91
CA GLN A 214 7.88 -25.60 6.15
C GLN A 214 7.40 -25.77 4.71
#